data_d27405bd9cb59a6283b3a7427e08eead
#
_entry.id   d27405bd9cb59a6283b3a7427e08eead
#
_cell.length_a   1.000
_cell.length_b   1.000
_cell.length_c   1.000
_cell.angle_alpha   90.00
_cell.angle_beta   90.00
_cell.angle_gamma   90.00
#
_symmetry.space_group_name_H-M   'P 1'
#
loop_
_entity.id
_entity.type
_entity.pdbx_description
1 polymer ?
#
loop_
_entity_poly.entity_id
_entity_poly.type
_entity_poly.pdbx_seq_one_letter_code
_entity_poly.pdbx_strand_id
1 'polypeptide(L)'
;MKTIFVMVKCDLGTAYDVADAAVADIEQVSEVYSTSGQYDLLMKCYLPDSTDIGHFVTERLQTLSGVKDTFTIIAFKAFSPDATV
;
A
#
# COMPACT_ATOMS: atom_id res chain seq x y z
N MET A 1 -6.18 14.22 -5.05
CA MET A 1 -5.95 12.82 -4.70
C MET A 1 -4.55 12.64 -4.15
N LYS A 2 -4.42 11.92 -3.05
CA LYS A 2 -3.13 11.64 -2.43
C LYS A 2 -2.64 10.27 -2.86
N THR A 3 -1.34 10.15 -3.16
CA THR A 3 -0.72 8.87 -3.46
C THR A 3 0.20 8.49 -2.30
N ILE A 4 0.04 7.27 -1.81
CA ILE A 4 0.93 6.73 -0.80
C ILE A 4 1.46 5.38 -1.26
N PHE A 5 2.64 5.04 -0.79
CA PHE A 5 3.22 3.72 -0.96
C PHE A 5 3.38 3.11 0.42
N VAL A 6 2.89 1.91 0.60
CA VAL A 6 2.99 1.24 1.89
C VAL A 6 3.80 -0.02 1.71
N MET A 7 4.93 -0.08 2.39
CA MET A 7 5.74 -1.29 2.44
C MET A 7 5.21 -2.16 3.56
N VAL A 8 4.97 -3.42 3.26
CA VAL A 8 4.31 -4.33 4.18
C VAL A 8 5.19 -5.53 4.47
N LYS A 9 5.37 -5.80 5.76
CA LYS A 9 6.01 -7.03 6.21
C LYS A 9 4.92 -7.99 6.63
N CYS A 10 5.00 -9.21 6.13
CA CYS A 10 3.97 -10.23 6.35
C CYS A 10 4.50 -11.35 7.24
N ASP A 11 3.59 -12.05 7.90
CA ASP A 11 3.93 -13.30 8.57
C ASP A 11 4.43 -14.30 7.54
N LEU A 12 5.26 -15.22 7.96
CA LEU A 12 5.87 -16.18 7.05
C LEU A 12 4.81 -16.94 6.26
N GLY A 13 4.99 -16.99 4.95
CA GLY A 13 4.12 -17.74 4.05
C GLY A 13 2.81 -17.06 3.69
N THR A 14 2.55 -15.83 4.15
CA THR A 14 1.26 -15.17 3.93
C THR A 14 1.28 -14.06 2.90
N ALA A 15 2.45 -13.71 2.36
CA ALA A 15 2.57 -12.49 1.55
C ALA A 15 1.60 -12.46 0.37
N TYR A 16 1.48 -13.55 -0.38
CA TYR A 16 0.61 -13.56 -1.55
C TYR A 16 -0.87 -13.53 -1.17
N ASP A 17 -1.24 -14.16 -0.07
CA ASP A 17 -2.62 -14.08 0.42
C ASP A 17 -2.96 -12.65 0.86
N VAL A 18 -2.03 -11.98 1.51
CA VAL A 18 -2.21 -10.57 1.90
C VAL A 18 -2.37 -9.70 0.66
N ALA A 19 -1.53 -9.91 -0.35
CA ALA A 19 -1.59 -9.14 -1.59
C ALA A 19 -2.94 -9.33 -2.29
N ASP A 20 -3.40 -10.57 -2.40
CA ASP A 20 -4.69 -10.88 -3.03
C ASP A 20 -5.84 -10.24 -2.27
N ALA A 21 -5.84 -10.32 -0.96
CA ALA A 21 -6.89 -9.72 -0.13
C ALA A 21 -6.90 -8.19 -0.27
N ALA A 22 -5.73 -7.58 -0.29
CA ALA A 22 -5.65 -6.12 -0.43
C ALA A 22 -6.24 -5.64 -1.76
N VAL A 23 -5.88 -6.29 -2.85
CA VAL A 23 -6.37 -5.92 -4.16
C VAL A 23 -7.88 -6.18 -4.29
N ALA A 24 -8.36 -7.27 -3.71
CA ALA A 24 -9.76 -7.65 -3.83
C ALA A 24 -10.68 -6.79 -2.97
N ASP A 25 -10.26 -6.44 -1.76
CA ASP A 25 -11.16 -5.90 -0.75
C ASP A 25 -10.97 -4.41 -0.47
N ILE A 26 -9.84 -3.82 -0.85
CA ILE A 26 -9.55 -2.43 -0.54
C ILE A 26 -9.50 -1.61 -1.82
N GLU A 27 -10.55 -0.83 -2.02
CA GLU A 27 -10.74 -0.05 -3.24
C GLU A 27 -9.59 0.91 -3.51
N GLN A 28 -9.01 1.48 -2.48
CA GLN A 28 -7.94 2.47 -2.59
C GLN A 28 -6.60 1.85 -3.02
N VAL A 29 -6.44 0.54 -2.88
CA VAL A 29 -5.22 -0.14 -3.31
C VAL A 29 -5.25 -0.32 -4.82
N SER A 30 -4.30 0.33 -5.51
CA SER A 30 -4.21 0.27 -6.97
C SER A 30 -3.41 -0.94 -7.44
N GLU A 31 -2.24 -1.13 -6.85
CA GLU A 31 -1.33 -2.19 -7.23
C GLU A 31 -0.60 -2.70 -6.00
N VAL A 32 -0.25 -3.98 -6.02
CA VAL A 32 0.58 -4.59 -5.00
C VAL A 32 1.68 -5.37 -5.68
N TYR A 33 2.92 -5.10 -5.30
CA TYR A 33 4.09 -5.81 -5.81
C TYR A 33 4.68 -6.65 -4.69
N SER A 34 5.04 -7.89 -5.02
CA SER A 34 5.89 -8.67 -4.11
C SER A 34 7.33 -8.22 -4.31
N THR A 35 8.06 -8.07 -3.21
CA THR A 35 9.40 -7.50 -3.24
C THR A 35 10.38 -8.38 -2.47
N SER A 36 11.65 -8.21 -2.80
CA SER A 36 12.73 -8.81 -2.02
C SER A 36 13.19 -7.80 -0.97
N GLY A 37 13.94 -8.28 0.02
CA GLY A 37 14.55 -7.43 1.03
C GLY A 37 13.77 -7.43 2.33
N GLN A 38 13.78 -6.29 3.00
CA GLN A 38 13.28 -6.16 4.35
C GLN A 38 11.74 -6.27 4.44
N TYR A 39 11.05 -5.87 3.40
CA TYR A 39 9.58 -5.94 3.33
C TYR A 39 9.17 -6.91 2.24
N ASP A 40 7.98 -7.48 2.39
CA ASP A 40 7.48 -8.51 1.49
C ASP A 40 6.64 -7.95 0.35
N LEU A 41 5.94 -6.85 0.60
CA LEU A 41 5.04 -6.24 -0.39
C LEU A 41 5.25 -4.73 -0.44
N LEU A 42 4.98 -4.18 -1.62
CA LEU A 42 4.86 -2.73 -1.83
C LEU A 42 3.47 -2.46 -2.38
N MET A 43 2.67 -1.71 -1.64
CA MET A 43 1.31 -1.35 -2.06
C MET A 43 1.26 0.10 -2.50
N LYS A 44 0.67 0.34 -3.65
CA LYS A 44 0.42 1.69 -4.16
C LYS A 44 -1.06 2.01 -3.95
N CYS A 45 -1.33 3.09 -3.22
CA CYS A 45 -2.70 3.46 -2.88
C CYS A 45 -3.00 4.88 -3.31
N TYR A 46 -4.21 5.10 -3.80
CA TYR A 46 -4.73 6.42 -4.13
C TYR A 46 -5.86 6.75 -3.16
N LEU A 47 -5.71 7.86 -2.44
CA LEU A 47 -6.67 8.28 -1.43
C LEU A 47 -7.27 9.63 -1.78
N PRO A 48 -8.58 9.82 -1.55
CA PRO A 48 -9.16 11.16 -1.62
C PRO A 48 -8.43 12.12 -0.69
N ASP A 49 -8.37 13.39 -1.05
CA ASP A 49 -7.66 14.40 -0.25
C ASP A 49 -8.21 14.51 1.17
N SER A 50 -9.48 14.19 1.35
CA SER A 50 -10.13 14.25 2.65
C SER A 50 -9.85 13.03 3.54
N THR A 51 -9.23 11.99 3.01
CA THR A 51 -8.97 10.78 3.76
C THR A 51 -7.79 10.97 4.71
N ASP A 52 -7.97 10.56 5.95
CA ASP A 52 -6.91 10.52 6.93
C ASP A 52 -6.02 9.31 6.66
N ILE A 53 -4.77 9.57 6.29
CA ILE A 53 -3.83 8.50 5.90
C ILE A 53 -3.59 7.54 7.06
N GLY A 54 -3.41 8.07 8.27
CA GLY A 54 -3.15 7.23 9.44
C GLY A 54 -4.31 6.28 9.73
N HIS A 55 -5.54 6.77 9.64
CA HIS A 55 -6.73 5.94 9.82
C HIS A 55 -6.81 4.86 8.74
N PHE A 56 -6.58 5.24 7.49
CA PHE A 56 -6.61 4.28 6.39
C PHE A 56 -5.62 3.14 6.61
N VAL A 57 -4.36 3.48 6.92
CA VAL A 57 -3.32 2.47 7.12
C VAL A 57 -3.67 1.59 8.33
N THR A 58 -4.05 2.20 9.43
CA THR A 58 -4.32 1.47 10.67
C THR A 58 -5.55 0.58 10.56
N GLU A 59 -6.64 1.09 9.98
CA GLU A 59 -7.92 0.40 9.98
C GLU A 59 -8.13 -0.51 8.77
N ARG A 60 -7.49 -0.22 7.65
CA ARG A 60 -7.70 -0.99 6.44
C ARG A 60 -6.53 -1.89 6.07
N LEU A 61 -5.30 -1.42 6.24
CA LEU A 61 -4.12 -2.21 5.84
C LEU A 61 -3.60 -3.06 6.99
N GLN A 62 -3.44 -2.48 8.17
CA GLN A 62 -2.86 -3.21 9.29
C GLN A 62 -3.79 -4.28 9.86
N THR A 63 -5.07 -4.23 9.52
CA THR A 63 -6.04 -5.23 9.94
C THR A 63 -6.15 -6.42 8.99
N LEU A 64 -5.48 -6.38 7.85
CA LEU A 64 -5.43 -7.54 6.97
C LEU A 64 -4.71 -8.70 7.66
N SER A 65 -5.31 -9.88 7.55
CA SER A 65 -4.72 -11.09 8.14
C SER A 65 -3.35 -11.35 7.53
N GLY A 66 -2.35 -11.56 8.36
CA GLY A 66 -0.98 -11.83 7.91
C GLY A 66 -0.07 -10.62 7.87
N VAL A 67 -0.58 -9.42 8.04
CA VAL A 67 0.25 -8.21 8.09
C VAL A 67 0.91 -8.12 9.46
N LYS A 68 2.23 -7.99 9.45
CA LYS A 68 3.04 -7.91 10.66
C LYS A 68 3.49 -6.48 10.95
N ASP A 69 3.87 -5.74 9.91
CA ASP A 69 4.38 -4.38 10.05
C ASP A 69 4.17 -3.62 8.76
N THR A 70 4.08 -2.29 8.85
CA THR A 70 3.93 -1.42 7.70
C THR A 70 4.84 -0.21 7.81
N PHE A 71 5.28 0.26 6.65
CA PHE A 71 6.06 1.49 6.54
C PHE A 71 5.46 2.34 5.42
N THR A 72 4.87 3.47 5.78
CA THR A 72 4.13 4.32 4.84
C THR A 72 5.02 5.44 4.31
N ILE A 73 5.01 5.60 2.99
CA ILE A 73 5.69 6.68 2.30
C ILE A 73 4.63 7.54 1.63
N ILE A 74 4.57 8.82 1.99
CA ILE A 74 3.64 9.75 1.38
C ILE A 74 4.35 10.40 0.19
N ALA A 75 3.80 10.22 -1.01
CA ALA A 75 4.36 10.81 -2.21
C ALA A 75 3.84 12.23 -2.39
N PHE A 76 4.73 13.17 -2.66
CA PHE A 76 4.33 14.55 -2.90
C PHE A 76 3.98 14.80 -4.35
N LYS A 77 4.79 14.33 -5.28
CA LYS A 77 4.59 14.61 -6.70
C LYS A 77 5.19 13.53 -7.56
N ALA A 78 4.44 13.13 -8.57
CA ALA A 78 4.94 12.18 -9.56
C ALA A 78 5.61 12.96 -10.70
N PHE A 79 6.72 12.43 -11.17
CA PHE A 79 7.41 12.94 -12.35
C PHE A 79 7.46 11.84 -13.39
N SER A 80 7.13 12.18 -14.63
CA SER A 80 7.25 11.24 -15.75
C SER A 80 7.61 12.03 -17.01
N PRO A 81 8.15 11.36 -18.04
CA PRO A 81 8.50 12.05 -19.29
C PRO A 81 7.31 12.77 -19.93
N ASP A 82 6.09 12.26 -19.74
CA ASP A 82 4.89 12.83 -20.35
C ASP A 82 4.22 13.88 -19.48
N ALA A 83 4.67 14.08 -18.24
CA ALA A 83 4.03 14.97 -17.28
C ALA A 83 4.27 16.45 -17.58
N THR A 84 5.11 16.75 -18.53
CA THR A 84 5.44 18.14 -18.91
C THR A 84 4.51 18.69 -19.98
N VAL A 85 3.65 17.90 -20.50
CA VAL A 85 2.78 18.28 -21.62
C VAL A 85 1.60 19.09 -21.15
#